data_0a21f481d49b2c0e398f2bd066622670
#
_entry.id   0a21f481d49b2c0e398f2bd066622670
#
_cell.length_a   1.000
_cell.length_b   1.000
_cell.length_c   1.000
_cell.angle_alpha   90.00
_cell.angle_beta   90.00
_cell.angle_gamma   90.00
#
_symmetry.space_group_name_H-M   'P 1'
#
loop_
_entity.id
_entity.type
_entity.pdbx_description
1 polymer ?
#
loop_
_entity_poly.entity_id
_entity_poly.type
_entity_poly.pdbx_seq_one_letter_code
_entity_poly.pdbx_strand_id
1 'polypeptide(L)'
;MWEVINELVKGGVTLLLTTQYLEEADQLADEIVVIDHGHVIAKGTADSLKKDVGGERLEISVPAVNLGEVQRIVEQITKSTATSDSQMHKVSVAAPQGTSTLIEALRQLDAVGIQPLDIALKRPSLDDVFLALTGHVAEEKVEEEAVGAKGKRGKR
;
A
#
# COMPACT_ATOMS: atom_id res chain seq x y z
N MET A 1 -3.82 23.33 5.44
CA MET A 1 -4.82 22.85 6.43
C MET A 1 -4.17 21.89 7.44
N TRP A 2 -3.45 20.89 7.07
CA TRP A 2 -2.80 19.90 7.97
C TRP A 2 -1.81 20.53 8.96
N GLU A 3 -1.05 21.53 8.55
CA GLU A 3 -0.12 22.26 9.44
C GLU A 3 -0.83 22.89 10.64
N VAL A 4 -1.98 23.51 10.43
CA VAL A 4 -2.77 24.15 11.49
C VAL A 4 -3.28 23.11 12.48
N ILE A 5 -3.74 21.96 12.00
CA ILE A 5 -4.18 20.84 12.85
C ILE A 5 -3.02 20.34 13.71
N ASN A 6 -1.87 20.11 13.09
CA ASN A 6 -0.66 19.67 13.80
C ASN A 6 -0.18 20.68 14.86
N GLU A 7 -0.30 21.98 14.60
CA GLU A 7 0.04 23.01 15.59
C GLU A 7 -0.91 22.98 16.80
N LEU A 8 -2.21 22.79 16.57
CA LEU A 8 -3.20 22.68 17.65
C LEU A 8 -2.95 21.44 18.52
N VAL A 9 -2.67 20.30 17.90
CA VAL A 9 -2.36 19.06 18.63
C VAL A 9 -1.04 19.19 19.43
N LYS A 10 -0.01 19.79 18.84
CA LYS A 10 1.24 20.11 19.57
C LYS A 10 1.03 21.06 20.75
N GLY A 11 0.01 21.92 20.66
CA GLY A 11 -0.44 22.77 21.76
C GLY A 11 -1.18 22.04 22.90
N GLY A 12 -1.36 20.70 22.79
CA GLY A 12 -2.01 19.87 23.81
C GLY A 12 -3.52 19.72 23.62
N VAL A 13 -4.08 20.10 22.46
CA VAL A 13 -5.48 19.92 22.12
C VAL A 13 -5.72 18.50 21.65
N THR A 14 -6.74 17.83 22.20
CA THR A 14 -7.22 16.54 21.66
C THR A 14 -8.19 16.81 20.52
N LEU A 15 -7.92 16.23 19.35
CA LEU A 15 -8.76 16.36 18.16
C LEU A 15 -9.42 15.04 17.84
N LEU A 16 -10.73 15.07 17.59
CA LEU A 16 -11.46 13.98 16.96
C LEU A 16 -11.74 14.34 15.51
N LEU A 17 -11.12 13.62 14.58
CA LEU A 17 -11.31 13.79 13.14
C LEU A 17 -12.14 12.65 12.60
N THR A 18 -13.18 12.96 11.83
CA THR A 18 -13.89 11.99 10.99
C THR A 18 -13.64 12.34 9.54
N THR A 19 -13.13 11.40 8.78
CA THR A 19 -12.81 11.58 7.36
C THR A 19 -13.07 10.30 6.60
N GLN A 20 -13.35 10.42 5.32
CA GLN A 20 -13.29 9.32 4.35
C GLN A 20 -11.95 9.28 3.60
N TYR A 21 -11.13 10.31 3.76
CA TYR A 21 -9.83 10.43 3.11
C TYR A 21 -8.77 9.76 3.99
N LEU A 22 -8.39 8.55 3.60
CA LEU A 22 -7.48 7.70 4.39
C LEU A 22 -6.06 8.28 4.49
N GLU A 23 -5.64 9.06 3.50
CA GLU A 23 -4.37 9.77 3.52
C GLU A 23 -4.31 10.83 4.63
N GLU A 24 -5.43 11.52 4.90
CA GLU A 24 -5.52 12.47 6.01
C GLU A 24 -5.38 11.76 7.36
N ALA A 25 -6.06 10.62 7.51
CA ALA A 25 -5.94 9.79 8.71
C ALA A 25 -4.50 9.30 8.92
N ASP A 26 -3.83 8.89 7.86
CA ASP A 26 -2.43 8.42 7.89
C ASP A 26 -1.45 9.50 8.36
N GLN A 27 -1.69 10.75 7.98
CA GLN A 27 -0.81 11.87 8.28
C GLN A 27 -1.08 12.57 9.61
N LEU A 28 -2.32 12.52 10.10
CA LEU A 28 -2.77 13.36 11.20
C LEU A 28 -3.15 12.59 12.47
N ALA A 29 -3.50 11.30 12.35
CA ALA A 29 -4.05 10.56 13.48
C ALA A 29 -2.99 9.76 14.23
N ASP A 30 -2.96 9.92 15.55
CA ASP A 30 -2.19 9.05 16.45
C ASP A 30 -2.87 7.68 16.60
N GLU A 31 -4.20 7.64 16.60
CA GLU A 31 -5.01 6.43 16.68
C GLU A 31 -6.17 6.49 15.68
N ILE A 32 -6.38 5.40 14.97
CA ILE A 32 -7.40 5.26 13.93
C ILE A 32 -8.42 4.21 14.37
N VAL A 33 -9.69 4.51 14.18
CA VAL A 33 -10.80 3.58 14.33
C VAL A 33 -11.51 3.46 13.00
N VAL A 34 -11.49 2.27 12.42
CA VAL A 34 -12.19 1.97 11.16
C VAL A 34 -13.60 1.49 11.48
N ILE A 35 -14.60 2.16 10.91
CA ILE A 35 -16.01 1.85 11.11
C ILE A 35 -16.61 1.43 9.78
N ASP A 36 -17.27 0.29 9.76
CA ASP A 36 -18.04 -0.21 8.62
C ASP A 36 -19.40 -0.72 9.10
N HIS A 37 -20.48 -0.37 8.36
CA HIS A 37 -21.86 -0.74 8.71
C HIS A 37 -22.23 -0.49 10.19
N GLY A 38 -21.71 0.59 10.78
CA GLY A 38 -21.96 0.98 12.18
C GLY A 38 -21.16 0.19 13.22
N HIS A 39 -20.24 -0.68 12.82
CA HIS A 39 -19.39 -1.45 13.69
C HIS A 39 -17.92 -1.05 13.56
N VAL A 40 -17.20 -1.07 14.69
CA VAL A 40 -15.74 -0.94 14.66
C VAL A 40 -15.15 -2.25 14.15
N ILE A 41 -14.47 -2.19 13.01
CA ILE A 41 -13.86 -3.37 12.37
C ILE A 41 -12.34 -3.42 12.56
N ALA A 42 -11.69 -2.29 12.86
CA ALA A 42 -10.29 -2.23 13.23
C ALA A 42 -9.99 -1.00 14.07
N LYS A 43 -8.94 -1.08 14.89
CA LYS A 43 -8.45 0.01 15.74
C LYS A 43 -6.96 -0.11 15.96
N GLY A 44 -6.21 1.00 15.83
CA GLY A 44 -4.78 1.04 16.06
C GLY A 44 -4.12 2.27 15.49
N THR A 45 -2.80 2.30 15.51
CA THR A 45 -2.02 3.30 14.76
C THR A 45 -2.00 2.96 13.27
N ALA A 46 -1.73 3.93 12.42
CA ALA A 46 -1.58 3.70 10.98
C ALA A 46 -0.57 2.57 10.68
N ASP A 47 0.58 2.59 11.34
CA ASP A 47 1.61 1.56 11.18
C ASP A 47 1.16 0.16 11.64
N SER A 48 0.40 0.06 12.74
CA SER A 48 -0.10 -1.25 13.20
C SER A 48 -1.10 -1.83 12.21
N LEU A 49 -2.04 -1.02 11.74
CA LEU A 49 -3.05 -1.44 10.77
C LEU A 49 -2.43 -1.87 9.43
N LYS A 50 -1.42 -1.16 8.95
CA LYS A 50 -0.68 -1.52 7.74
C LYS A 50 0.09 -2.85 7.89
N LYS A 51 0.63 -3.14 9.08
CA LYS A 51 1.29 -4.42 9.36
C LYS A 51 0.32 -5.59 9.34
N ASP A 52 -0.89 -5.39 9.86
CA ASP A 52 -1.92 -6.43 9.95
C ASP A 52 -2.38 -6.93 8.56
N VAL A 53 -2.30 -6.09 7.52
CA VAL A 53 -2.67 -6.46 6.14
C VAL A 53 -1.50 -6.95 5.28
N GLY A 54 -0.36 -7.25 5.90
CA GLY A 54 0.76 -7.90 5.21
C GLY A 54 2.08 -7.13 5.24
N GLY A 55 2.11 -5.92 5.80
CA GLY A 55 3.34 -5.15 5.98
C GLY A 55 4.04 -4.75 4.67
N GLU A 56 5.33 -4.45 4.77
CA GLU A 56 6.14 -4.04 3.61
C GLU A 56 6.30 -5.19 2.61
N ARG A 57 6.25 -4.86 1.33
CA ARG A 57 6.45 -5.79 0.22
C ARG A 57 7.60 -5.33 -0.67
N LEU A 58 8.46 -6.26 -1.04
CA LEU A 58 9.49 -6.05 -2.05
C LEU A 58 8.91 -6.39 -3.42
N GLU A 59 8.93 -5.45 -4.34
CA GLU A 59 8.57 -5.63 -5.74
C GLU A 59 9.81 -5.48 -6.62
N ILE A 60 10.01 -6.44 -7.52
CA ILE A 60 11.15 -6.48 -8.42
C ILE A 60 10.64 -6.71 -9.84
N SER A 61 10.95 -5.79 -10.75
CA SER A 61 10.65 -5.93 -12.17
C SER A 61 11.90 -6.43 -12.90
N VAL A 62 11.75 -7.49 -13.70
CA VAL A 62 12.83 -8.11 -14.46
C VAL A 62 12.33 -8.58 -15.81
N PRO A 63 13.22 -8.81 -16.81
CA PRO A 63 12.83 -9.49 -18.03
C PRO A 63 12.15 -10.83 -17.75
N ALA A 64 11.15 -11.19 -18.58
CA ALA A 64 10.33 -12.40 -18.39
C ALA A 64 11.15 -13.69 -18.18
N VAL A 65 12.30 -13.80 -18.84
CA VAL A 65 13.22 -14.95 -18.75
C VAL A 65 13.76 -15.16 -17.33
N ASN A 66 13.84 -14.11 -16.52
CA ASN A 66 14.44 -14.13 -15.19
C ASN A 66 13.39 -14.26 -14.06
N LEU A 67 12.08 -14.19 -14.36
CA LEU A 67 11.02 -14.18 -13.33
C LEU A 67 11.10 -15.37 -12.37
N GLY A 68 11.28 -16.58 -12.90
CA GLY A 68 11.31 -17.79 -12.08
C GLY A 68 12.56 -17.89 -11.19
N GLU A 69 13.69 -17.36 -11.62
CA GLU A 69 14.91 -17.34 -10.82
C GLU A 69 14.85 -16.29 -9.74
N VAL A 70 14.38 -15.09 -10.07
CA VAL A 70 14.13 -14.00 -9.10
C VAL A 70 13.15 -14.44 -8.04
N GLN A 71 12.04 -15.09 -8.43
CA GLN A 71 11.07 -15.61 -7.47
C GLN A 71 11.73 -16.57 -6.47
N ARG A 72 12.54 -17.54 -6.93
CA ARG A 72 13.25 -18.46 -6.04
C ARG A 72 14.21 -17.74 -5.08
N ILE A 73 14.97 -16.77 -5.59
CA ILE A 73 15.92 -16.00 -4.78
C ILE A 73 15.19 -15.26 -3.65
N VAL A 74 14.12 -14.52 -3.96
CA VAL A 74 13.42 -13.75 -2.92
C VAL A 74 12.68 -14.65 -1.93
N GLU A 75 12.15 -15.79 -2.34
CA GLU A 75 11.57 -16.78 -1.44
C GLU A 75 12.61 -17.40 -0.49
N GLN A 76 13.83 -17.62 -0.95
CA GLN A 76 14.92 -18.09 -0.10
C GLN A 76 15.35 -17.06 0.94
N ILE A 77 15.37 -15.78 0.58
CA ILE A 77 15.71 -14.68 1.49
C ILE A 77 14.64 -14.47 2.55
N THR A 78 13.38 -14.36 2.11
CA THR A 78 12.28 -13.95 2.97
C THR A 78 11.61 -15.09 3.72
N LYS A 79 11.82 -16.33 3.28
CA LYS A 79 11.10 -17.54 3.72
C LYS A 79 9.57 -17.43 3.53
N SER A 80 9.15 -16.58 2.62
CA SER A 80 7.75 -16.30 2.30
C SER A 80 7.49 -16.63 0.83
N THR A 81 6.27 -17.01 0.49
CA THR A 81 5.86 -17.26 -0.89
C THR A 81 5.81 -15.96 -1.66
N ALA A 82 6.47 -15.91 -2.79
CA ALA A 82 6.42 -14.79 -3.72
C ALA A 82 5.32 -15.01 -4.77
N THR A 83 4.73 -13.91 -5.22
CA THR A 83 3.83 -13.90 -6.38
C THR A 83 4.55 -13.33 -7.59
N SER A 84 4.37 -13.93 -8.76
CA SER A 84 4.92 -13.43 -10.01
C SER A 84 3.78 -13.06 -10.98
N ASP A 85 3.89 -11.88 -11.57
CA ASP A 85 3.02 -11.41 -12.63
C ASP A 85 3.79 -11.43 -13.95
N SER A 86 3.42 -12.38 -14.83
CA SER A 86 4.07 -12.55 -16.12
C SER A 86 3.73 -11.44 -17.12
N GLN A 87 2.61 -10.74 -16.95
CA GLN A 87 2.22 -9.64 -17.84
C GLN A 87 2.97 -8.37 -17.48
N MET A 88 3.11 -8.09 -16.18
CA MET A 88 3.85 -6.94 -15.68
C MET A 88 5.35 -7.21 -15.49
N HIS A 89 5.80 -8.43 -15.73
CA HIS A 89 7.19 -8.86 -15.52
C HIS A 89 7.70 -8.55 -14.11
N LYS A 90 6.85 -8.79 -13.10
CA LYS A 90 7.08 -8.38 -11.73
C LYS A 90 7.00 -9.57 -10.76
N VAL A 91 7.90 -9.58 -9.80
CA VAL A 91 7.86 -10.48 -8.64
C VAL A 91 7.58 -9.64 -7.39
N SER A 92 6.66 -10.09 -6.55
CA SER A 92 6.31 -9.43 -5.29
C SER A 92 6.35 -10.42 -4.13
N VAL A 93 7.01 -10.03 -3.04
CA VAL A 93 7.14 -10.86 -1.83
C VAL A 93 7.01 -10.01 -0.57
N ALA A 94 6.50 -10.61 0.52
CA ALA A 94 6.50 -9.94 1.83
C ALA A 94 7.93 -9.67 2.30
N ALA A 95 8.19 -8.46 2.79
CA ALA A 95 9.51 -8.01 3.22
C ALA A 95 9.48 -7.47 4.67
N PRO A 96 9.26 -8.33 5.67
CA PRO A 96 9.08 -7.90 7.06
C PRO A 96 10.30 -7.19 7.65
N GLN A 97 11.48 -7.37 7.06
CA GLN A 97 12.72 -6.69 7.44
C GLN A 97 12.99 -5.44 6.58
N GLY A 98 12.07 -5.08 5.69
CA GLY A 98 12.11 -3.85 4.90
C GLY A 98 13.40 -3.70 4.09
N THR A 99 14.12 -2.62 4.34
CA THR A 99 15.35 -2.26 3.61
C THR A 99 16.43 -3.35 3.63
N SER A 100 16.54 -4.11 4.73
CA SER A 100 17.52 -5.21 4.81
C SER A 100 17.21 -6.31 3.79
N THR A 101 15.93 -6.63 3.58
CA THR A 101 15.49 -7.58 2.55
C THR A 101 15.84 -7.08 1.15
N LEU A 102 15.62 -5.78 0.88
CA LEU A 102 15.95 -5.17 -0.41
C LEU A 102 17.45 -5.24 -0.71
N ILE A 103 18.30 -4.90 0.27
CA ILE A 103 19.76 -4.94 0.11
C ILE A 103 20.24 -6.37 -0.18
N GLU A 104 19.71 -7.35 0.56
CA GLU A 104 20.10 -8.74 0.37
C GLU A 104 19.61 -9.28 -0.98
N ALA A 105 18.41 -8.90 -1.42
CA ALA A 105 17.90 -9.26 -2.74
C ALA A 105 18.80 -8.72 -3.85
N LEU A 106 19.17 -7.43 -3.78
CA LEU A 106 20.08 -6.83 -4.76
C LEU A 106 21.42 -7.56 -4.82
N ARG A 107 22.01 -7.90 -3.66
CA ARG A 107 23.28 -8.62 -3.58
C ARG A 107 23.20 -10.00 -4.25
N GLN A 108 22.13 -10.74 -3.99
CA GLN A 108 21.97 -12.07 -4.58
C GLN A 108 21.64 -12.03 -6.07
N LEU A 109 20.87 -11.04 -6.53
CA LEU A 109 20.61 -10.82 -7.95
C LEU A 109 21.90 -10.47 -8.71
N ASP A 110 22.71 -9.60 -8.14
CA ASP A 110 24.02 -9.24 -8.72
C ASP A 110 24.97 -10.44 -8.82
N ALA A 111 24.99 -11.29 -7.78
CA ALA A 111 25.82 -12.50 -7.76
C ALA A 111 25.49 -13.50 -8.87
N VAL A 112 24.24 -13.53 -9.36
CA VAL A 112 23.80 -14.37 -10.48
C VAL A 112 23.74 -13.61 -11.81
N GLY A 113 24.16 -12.34 -11.82
CA GLY A 113 24.21 -11.50 -13.02
C GLY A 113 22.84 -11.01 -13.50
N ILE A 114 21.84 -11.03 -12.64
CA ILE A 114 20.49 -10.49 -12.95
C ILE A 114 20.42 -9.03 -12.53
N GLN A 115 20.23 -8.15 -13.52
CA GLN A 115 19.99 -6.75 -13.27
C GLN A 115 18.48 -6.48 -13.29
N PRO A 116 17.88 -6.02 -12.18
CA PRO A 116 16.48 -5.64 -12.15
C PRO A 116 16.25 -4.39 -13.01
N LEU A 117 15.08 -4.33 -13.67
CA LEU A 117 14.62 -3.15 -14.40
C LEU A 117 14.13 -2.09 -13.42
N ASP A 118 13.50 -2.54 -12.34
CA ASP A 118 13.03 -1.71 -11.23
C ASP A 118 13.00 -2.56 -9.96
N ILE A 119 13.23 -1.92 -8.81
CA ILE A 119 13.11 -2.53 -7.50
C ILE A 119 12.56 -1.51 -6.51
N ALA A 120 11.49 -1.87 -5.82
CA ALA A 120 10.84 -1.00 -4.88
C ALA A 120 10.41 -1.73 -3.60
N LEU A 121 10.59 -1.08 -2.47
CA LEU A 121 9.98 -1.50 -1.21
C LEU A 121 8.67 -0.74 -1.05
N LYS A 122 7.56 -1.43 -1.21
CA LYS A 122 6.22 -0.86 -1.04
C LYS A 122 5.71 -1.06 0.36
N ARG A 123 5.22 0.03 0.93
CA ARG A 123 4.46 0.01 2.19
C ARG A 123 2.98 0.02 1.86
N PRO A 124 2.17 -0.80 2.53
CA PRO A 124 0.72 -0.71 2.38
C PRO A 124 0.23 0.71 2.71
N SER A 125 -0.77 1.16 2.01
CA SER A 125 -1.54 2.36 2.34
C SER A 125 -2.66 2.01 3.33
N LEU A 126 -3.33 3.01 3.90
CA LEU A 126 -4.57 2.77 4.65
C LEU A 126 -5.72 2.34 3.72
N ASP A 127 -5.65 2.69 2.42
CA ASP A 127 -6.60 2.19 1.42
C ASP A 127 -6.50 0.68 1.27
N ASP A 128 -5.27 0.13 1.25
CA ASP A 128 -5.05 -1.32 1.22
C ASP A 128 -5.60 -1.99 2.49
N VAL A 129 -5.46 -1.32 3.65
CA VAL A 129 -6.04 -1.78 4.93
C VAL A 129 -7.56 -1.82 4.83
N PHE A 130 -8.17 -0.73 4.40
CA PHE A 130 -9.62 -0.61 4.29
C PHE A 130 -10.18 -1.65 3.32
N LEU A 131 -9.57 -1.79 2.14
CA LEU A 131 -9.95 -2.79 1.14
C LEU A 131 -9.84 -4.23 1.67
N ALA A 132 -8.78 -4.54 2.41
CA ALA A 132 -8.59 -5.86 2.99
C ALA A 132 -9.64 -6.19 4.07
N LEU A 133 -10.07 -5.19 4.85
CA LEU A 133 -11.03 -5.36 5.95
C LEU A 133 -12.48 -5.39 5.47
N THR A 134 -12.84 -4.57 4.48
CA THR A 134 -14.23 -4.39 4.03
C THR A 134 -14.55 -5.14 2.74
N GLY A 135 -13.54 -5.46 1.93
CA GLY A 135 -13.71 -5.97 0.57
C GLY A 135 -14.22 -4.92 -0.44
N HIS A 136 -14.32 -3.65 -0.03
CA HIS A 136 -14.77 -2.53 -0.87
C HIS A 136 -13.62 -1.53 -1.07
N VAL A 137 -13.57 -0.93 -2.26
CA VAL A 137 -12.66 0.21 -2.51
C VAL A 137 -13.26 1.43 -1.81
N ALA A 138 -12.45 2.20 -1.08
CA ALA A 138 -12.88 3.47 -0.52
C ALA A 138 -13.45 4.37 -1.65
N GLU A 139 -14.56 5.06 -1.40
CA GLU A 139 -15.47 5.64 -2.41
C GLU A 139 -14.87 6.73 -3.33
N GLU A 140 -13.60 7.05 -3.24
CA GLU A 140 -12.96 8.14 -4.00
C GLU A 140 -12.97 8.00 -5.54
N LYS A 141 -13.28 6.83 -6.09
CA LYS A 141 -13.24 6.62 -7.57
C LYS A 141 -14.56 6.78 -8.29
N VAL A 142 -15.67 7.04 -7.60
CA VAL A 142 -17.01 7.04 -8.23
C VAL A 142 -17.43 8.41 -8.74
N GLU A 143 -16.88 9.53 -8.26
CA GLU A 143 -17.31 10.88 -8.70
C GLU A 143 -16.75 11.33 -10.05
N GLU A 144 -15.60 10.85 -10.50
CA GLU A 144 -15.05 11.28 -11.81
C GLU A 144 -15.76 10.68 -13.02
N GLU A 145 -16.38 9.50 -12.91
CA GLU A 145 -17.12 8.91 -14.04
C GLU A 145 -18.54 9.48 -14.18
N ALA A 146 -19.16 9.98 -13.12
CA ALA A 146 -20.53 10.50 -13.17
C ALA A 146 -20.66 11.90 -13.81
N VAL A 147 -19.61 12.70 -13.80
CA VAL A 147 -19.60 14.06 -14.39
C VAL A 147 -19.38 14.03 -15.91
N GLY A 148 -18.73 12.98 -16.44
CA GLY A 148 -18.46 12.84 -17.87
C GLY A 148 -19.68 12.41 -18.74
N ALA A 149 -20.70 11.83 -18.11
CA ALA A 149 -21.83 11.23 -18.87
C ALA A 149 -23.03 12.19 -19.12
N LYS A 150 -23.09 13.37 -18.47
CA LYS A 150 -24.22 14.33 -18.61
C LYS A 150 -24.02 15.41 -19.67
N GLY A 151 -22.89 15.43 -20.40
CA GLY A 151 -22.57 16.49 -21.35
C GLY A 151 -22.98 16.27 -22.82
N LYS A 152 -23.65 15.16 -23.18
CA LYS A 152 -23.94 14.83 -24.60
C LYS A 152 -25.39 14.49 -24.93
N ARG A 153 -26.38 15.21 -24.37
CA ARG A 153 -27.75 15.18 -24.88
C ARG A 153 -28.40 16.56 -24.87
N GLY A 154 -28.24 17.29 -25.94
CA GLY A 154 -28.93 18.52 -26.15
C GLY A 154 -28.44 19.31 -27.34
N LYS A 155 -28.66 18.80 -28.58
CA LYS A 155 -28.87 19.59 -29.78
C LYS A 155 -29.36 18.67 -30.91
N ARG A 156 -30.66 18.64 -31.07
CA ARG A 156 -31.36 18.53 -32.36
C ARG A 156 -32.70 19.21 -32.20
#